data_60eb32bdfe4e58f92e4ddadaa53b80fa
#
_entry.id   60eb32bdfe4e58f92e4ddadaa53b80fa
#
_cell.length_a   1.000
_cell.length_b   1.000
_cell.length_c   1.000
_cell.angle_alpha   90.00
_cell.angle_beta   90.00
_cell.angle_gamma   90.00
#
_symmetry.space_group_name_H-M   'P 1'
#
loop_
_entity.id
_entity.type
_entity.pdbx_description
1 polymer ?
#
loop_
_entity_poly.entity_id
_entity_poly.type
_entity_poly.pdbx_seq_one_letter_code
_entity_poly.pdbx_strand_id
1 'polypeptide(L)'
;IEELSKKFKTKIIPIDSEHFSIFKLIETHNISEIKKIYLTASGGPFLNYSKKKIKKISPKDALKHPKWKMGKKISIDSATLMNKILELVEAHKLFKIPYYKLDILIHPNSLVHAIVQFNNGLFKFLYHENSMIIPIANAIFEKDFNIDILYKTRMKKKFENNLKFTDVDHKIFPTIKLKKIVNELPSTPIIVNASNEILVEQFLTKKIAFYD
;
A
#
# COMPACT_ATOMS: atom_id res chain seq x y z
N ILE A 1 14.04 -8.80 -13.64
CA ILE A 1 14.61 -8.81 -12.26
C ILE A 1 14.55 -10.22 -11.67
N GLU A 2 13.37 -10.90 -11.66
CA GLU A 2 13.22 -12.25 -11.10
C GLU A 2 14.15 -13.30 -11.75
N GLU A 3 14.28 -13.30 -13.08
CA GLU A 3 15.19 -14.20 -13.79
C GLU A 3 16.64 -13.97 -13.36
N LEU A 4 17.03 -12.72 -13.22
CA LEU A 4 18.38 -12.35 -12.73
C LEU A 4 18.58 -12.78 -11.27
N SER A 5 17.57 -12.57 -10.42
CA SER A 5 17.58 -13.02 -9.04
C SER A 5 17.80 -14.53 -8.93
N LYS A 6 17.08 -15.32 -9.74
CA LYS A 6 17.26 -16.77 -9.80
C LYS A 6 18.63 -17.16 -10.34
N LYS A 7 19.06 -16.55 -11.45
CA LYS A 7 20.35 -16.82 -12.10
C LYS A 7 21.54 -16.58 -11.17
N PHE A 8 21.49 -15.44 -10.44
CA PHE A 8 22.58 -15.04 -9.55
C PHE A 8 22.34 -15.40 -8.08
N LYS A 9 21.29 -16.15 -7.78
CA LYS A 9 20.89 -16.53 -6.41
C LYS A 9 20.80 -15.33 -5.46
N THR A 10 20.35 -14.17 -5.98
CA THR A 10 20.23 -12.92 -5.22
C THR A 10 18.82 -12.77 -4.68
N LYS A 11 18.67 -12.53 -3.39
CA LYS A 11 17.37 -12.35 -2.74
C LYS A 11 16.79 -10.97 -3.08
N ILE A 12 15.52 -10.93 -3.44
CA ILE A 12 14.75 -9.68 -3.57
C ILE A 12 14.03 -9.44 -2.24
N ILE A 13 14.34 -8.33 -1.57
CA ILE A 13 13.71 -7.93 -0.32
C ILE A 13 12.90 -6.66 -0.58
N PRO A 14 11.57 -6.71 -0.47
CA PRO A 14 10.74 -5.53 -0.62
C PRO A 14 10.90 -4.59 0.58
N ILE A 15 10.95 -3.29 0.33
CA ILE A 15 11.04 -2.25 1.37
C ILE A 15 9.80 -1.35 1.45
N ASP A 16 8.91 -1.40 0.46
CA ASP A 16 7.58 -0.82 0.60
C ASP A 16 6.88 -1.41 1.83
N SER A 17 6.21 -0.58 2.64
CA SER A 17 5.74 -1.02 3.97
C SER A 17 4.73 -2.15 3.91
N GLU A 18 3.86 -2.15 2.92
CA GLU A 18 2.85 -3.17 2.69
C GLU A 18 3.48 -4.48 2.17
N HIS A 19 4.33 -4.36 1.17
CA HIS A 19 5.03 -5.53 0.60
C HIS A 19 6.03 -6.14 1.58
N PHE A 20 6.74 -5.31 2.35
CA PHE A 20 7.58 -5.78 3.45
C PHE A 20 6.76 -6.57 4.49
N SER A 21 5.56 -6.06 4.84
CA SER A 21 4.67 -6.73 5.78
C SER A 21 4.17 -8.07 5.24
N ILE A 22 3.76 -8.14 3.96
CA ILE A 22 3.39 -9.41 3.32
C ILE A 22 4.58 -10.36 3.36
N PHE A 23 5.77 -9.91 2.93
CA PHE A 23 6.99 -10.72 2.90
C PHE A 23 7.28 -11.38 4.26
N LYS A 24 7.23 -10.60 5.34
CA LYS A 24 7.46 -11.10 6.71
C LYS A 24 6.35 -12.05 7.20
N LEU A 25 5.09 -11.79 6.84
CA LEU A 25 3.96 -12.60 7.27
C LEU A 25 3.90 -13.98 6.59
N ILE A 26 4.40 -14.08 5.34
CA ILE A 26 4.35 -15.32 4.56
C ILE A 26 5.68 -16.07 4.48
N GLU A 27 6.75 -15.54 5.07
CA GLU A 27 8.13 -16.07 4.95
C GLU A 27 8.23 -17.57 5.29
N THR A 28 7.40 -18.06 6.21
CA THR A 28 7.37 -19.46 6.68
C THR A 28 6.14 -20.25 6.20
N HIS A 29 5.39 -19.71 5.23
CA HIS A 29 4.14 -20.29 4.77
C HIS A 29 4.13 -20.58 3.28
N ASN A 30 3.41 -21.63 2.89
CA ASN A 30 3.13 -21.89 1.49
C ASN A 30 1.96 -21.01 1.01
N ILE A 31 2.00 -20.57 -0.26
CA ILE A 31 0.92 -19.77 -0.88
C ILE A 31 -0.43 -20.52 -0.87
N SER A 32 -0.40 -21.85 -0.90
CA SER A 32 -1.60 -22.71 -0.82
C SER A 32 -2.34 -22.57 0.52
N GLU A 33 -1.63 -22.27 1.61
CA GLU A 33 -2.21 -22.07 2.94
C GLU A 33 -2.95 -20.74 3.08
N ILE A 34 -2.67 -19.79 2.18
CA ILE A 34 -3.21 -18.44 2.22
C ILE A 34 -4.60 -18.42 1.59
N LYS A 35 -5.59 -17.98 2.34
CA LYS A 35 -6.96 -17.74 1.87
C LYS A 35 -7.10 -16.37 1.23
N LYS A 36 -6.64 -15.33 1.90
CA LYS A 36 -6.76 -13.93 1.47
C LYS A 36 -5.63 -13.08 2.06
N ILE A 37 -5.20 -12.07 1.32
CA ILE A 37 -4.30 -11.02 1.82
C ILE A 37 -4.97 -9.68 1.62
N TYR A 38 -4.95 -8.85 2.65
CA TYR A 38 -5.44 -7.48 2.62
C TYR A 38 -4.27 -6.52 2.76
N LEU A 39 -4.07 -5.66 1.76
CA LEU A 39 -3.22 -4.49 1.89
C LEU A 39 -4.05 -3.40 2.57
N THR A 40 -3.48 -2.69 3.52
CA THR A 40 -4.19 -1.62 4.18
C THR A 40 -3.86 -0.26 3.57
N ALA A 41 -4.81 0.64 3.60
CA ALA A 41 -4.67 2.01 3.14
C ALA A 41 -5.14 2.99 4.22
N SER A 42 -4.44 4.11 4.39
CA SER A 42 -4.87 5.17 5.31
C SER A 42 -6.23 5.78 4.92
N GLY A 43 -6.61 5.67 3.65
CA GLY A 43 -7.74 6.39 3.06
C GLY A 43 -7.40 7.81 2.66
N GLY A 44 -6.11 8.21 2.80
CA GLY A 44 -5.64 9.53 2.38
C GLY A 44 -6.32 10.70 3.11
N PRO A 45 -6.16 11.93 2.59
CA PRO A 45 -6.70 13.13 3.23
C PRO A 45 -8.22 13.28 3.11
N PHE A 46 -8.89 12.47 2.26
CA PHE A 46 -10.29 12.67 1.89
C PHE A 46 -11.24 11.58 2.39
N LEU A 47 -10.76 10.67 3.23
CA LEU A 47 -11.54 9.55 3.76
C LEU A 47 -12.92 9.95 4.31
N ASN A 48 -13.00 11.10 4.97
CA ASN A 48 -14.24 11.61 5.59
C ASN A 48 -14.92 12.72 4.79
N TYR A 49 -14.58 12.88 3.49
CA TYR A 49 -15.17 13.93 2.67
C TYR A 49 -16.46 13.48 2.02
N SER A 50 -17.43 14.41 1.93
CA SER A 50 -18.62 14.22 1.11
C SER A 50 -18.27 14.37 -0.39
N LYS A 51 -19.09 13.76 -1.27
CA LYS A 51 -18.93 13.91 -2.73
C LYS A 51 -18.86 15.38 -3.18
N LYS A 52 -19.63 16.28 -2.54
CA LYS A 52 -19.62 17.72 -2.86
C LYS A 52 -18.26 18.35 -2.55
N LYS A 53 -17.58 17.92 -1.47
CA LYS A 53 -16.26 18.40 -1.12
C LYS A 53 -15.18 17.85 -2.05
N ILE A 54 -15.29 16.58 -2.44
CA ILE A 54 -14.30 15.94 -3.33
C ILE A 54 -14.21 16.67 -4.68
N LYS A 55 -15.33 17.13 -5.24
CA LYS A 55 -15.33 17.91 -6.50
C LYS A 55 -14.59 19.24 -6.44
N LYS A 56 -14.30 19.77 -5.25
CA LYS A 56 -13.66 21.08 -5.05
C LYS A 56 -12.21 20.95 -4.55
N ILE A 57 -11.64 19.74 -4.56
CA ILE A 57 -10.27 19.50 -4.09
C ILE A 57 -9.27 20.19 -5.00
N SER A 58 -8.38 20.96 -4.37
CA SER A 58 -7.22 21.55 -5.04
C SER A 58 -5.99 20.63 -4.93
N PRO A 59 -4.97 20.79 -5.82
CA PRO A 59 -3.70 20.11 -5.68
C PRO A 59 -3.07 20.29 -4.30
N LYS A 60 -3.17 21.50 -3.72
CA LYS A 60 -2.64 21.79 -2.38
C LYS A 60 -3.30 20.95 -1.29
N ASP A 61 -4.59 20.66 -1.42
CA ASP A 61 -5.33 19.83 -0.45
C ASP A 61 -4.94 18.36 -0.59
N ALA A 62 -4.81 17.87 -1.83
CA ALA A 62 -4.46 16.49 -2.12
C ALA A 62 -3.02 16.12 -1.72
N LEU A 63 -2.13 17.11 -1.64
CA LEU A 63 -0.74 16.91 -1.18
C LEU A 63 -0.60 16.81 0.35
N LYS A 64 -1.67 17.04 1.12
CA LYS A 64 -1.65 16.98 2.60
C LYS A 64 -1.97 15.58 3.08
N HIS A 65 -0.99 14.66 3.01
CA HIS A 65 -1.20 13.31 3.56
C HIS A 65 -1.21 13.34 5.10
N PRO A 66 -2.19 12.66 5.78
CA PRO A 66 -2.37 12.76 7.22
C PRO A 66 -1.28 12.07 8.05
N LYS A 67 -0.56 11.09 7.49
CA LYS A 67 0.38 10.22 8.21
C LYS A 67 1.80 10.24 7.65
N TRP A 68 1.97 10.41 6.34
CA TRP A 68 3.25 10.29 5.66
C TRP A 68 3.68 11.61 5.00
N LYS A 69 4.99 11.93 5.08
CA LYS A 69 5.61 12.92 4.20
C LYS A 69 6.12 12.21 2.95
N MET A 70 5.51 12.47 1.82
CA MET A 70 5.79 11.76 0.56
C MET A 70 5.96 12.74 -0.60
N GLY A 71 6.51 12.23 -1.72
CA GLY A 71 6.56 12.95 -2.97
C GLY A 71 5.16 13.30 -3.52
N LYS A 72 5.11 14.24 -4.47
CA LYS A 72 3.83 14.76 -5.00
C LYS A 72 2.98 13.65 -5.64
N LYS A 73 3.57 12.82 -6.52
CA LYS A 73 2.85 11.74 -7.21
C LYS A 73 2.20 10.78 -6.22
N ILE A 74 3.00 10.19 -5.33
CA ILE A 74 2.49 9.19 -4.37
C ILE A 74 1.46 9.76 -3.39
N SER A 75 1.52 11.07 -3.08
CA SER A 75 0.49 11.76 -2.28
C SER A 75 -0.85 11.80 -3.00
N ILE A 76 -0.86 12.08 -4.32
CA ILE A 76 -2.08 12.02 -5.14
C ILE A 76 -2.56 10.57 -5.28
N ASP A 77 -1.66 9.64 -5.54
CA ASP A 77 -2.01 8.21 -5.65
C ASP A 77 -2.61 7.66 -4.35
N SER A 78 -2.14 8.13 -3.20
CA SER A 78 -2.76 7.81 -1.90
C SER A 78 -4.14 8.45 -1.75
N ALA A 79 -4.29 9.71 -2.17
CA ALA A 79 -5.56 10.45 -2.08
C ALA A 79 -6.66 9.84 -2.97
N THR A 80 -6.29 9.21 -4.08
CA THR A 80 -7.18 8.55 -5.03
C THR A 80 -7.33 7.05 -4.77
N LEU A 81 -6.54 6.46 -3.88
CA LEU A 81 -6.35 5.01 -3.67
C LEU A 81 -5.62 4.30 -4.83
N MET A 82 -5.13 5.03 -5.82
CA MET A 82 -4.41 4.46 -6.96
C MET A 82 -3.14 3.73 -6.52
N ASN A 83 -2.44 4.24 -5.49
CA ASN A 83 -1.28 3.56 -4.91
C ASN A 83 -1.60 2.11 -4.55
N LYS A 84 -2.74 1.85 -3.89
CA LYS A 84 -3.12 0.47 -3.50
C LYS A 84 -3.49 -0.41 -4.70
N ILE A 85 -4.02 0.16 -5.78
CA ILE A 85 -4.26 -0.60 -7.01
C ILE A 85 -2.93 -1.07 -7.61
N LEU A 86 -1.93 -0.20 -7.68
CA LEU A 86 -0.59 -0.56 -8.17
C LEU A 86 0.08 -1.57 -7.25
N GLU A 87 0.03 -1.36 -5.95
CA GLU A 87 0.58 -2.29 -4.96
C GLU A 87 -0.07 -3.69 -5.01
N LEU A 88 -1.38 -3.83 -5.33
CA LEU A 88 -2.00 -5.14 -5.55
C LEU A 88 -1.35 -5.88 -6.74
N VAL A 89 -1.06 -5.16 -7.83
CA VAL A 89 -0.37 -5.73 -8.99
C VAL A 89 1.05 -6.14 -8.62
N GLU A 90 1.76 -5.29 -7.91
CA GLU A 90 3.13 -5.56 -7.45
C GLU A 90 3.17 -6.77 -6.52
N ALA A 91 2.27 -6.86 -5.54
CA ALA A 91 2.16 -8.01 -4.64
C ALA A 91 1.88 -9.31 -5.40
N HIS A 92 0.97 -9.28 -6.39
CA HIS A 92 0.69 -10.41 -7.26
C HIS A 92 1.96 -10.88 -8.00
N LYS A 93 2.71 -9.95 -8.59
CA LYS A 93 3.93 -10.26 -9.35
C LYS A 93 5.06 -10.71 -8.44
N LEU A 94 5.30 -9.99 -7.35
CA LEU A 94 6.44 -10.20 -6.47
C LEU A 94 6.34 -11.52 -5.68
N PHE A 95 5.14 -11.83 -5.16
CA PHE A 95 4.93 -13.00 -4.30
C PHE A 95 4.27 -14.19 -5.00
N LYS A 96 3.90 -14.06 -6.28
CA LYS A 96 3.17 -15.08 -7.05
C LYS A 96 1.82 -15.47 -6.41
N ILE A 97 1.26 -14.59 -5.62
CA ILE A 97 -0.06 -14.78 -5.01
C ILE A 97 -1.14 -14.58 -6.09
N PRO A 98 -2.09 -15.50 -6.25
CA PRO A 98 -3.19 -15.30 -7.18
C PRO A 98 -3.92 -13.99 -6.92
N TYR A 99 -4.14 -13.17 -7.95
CA TYR A 99 -4.67 -11.83 -7.81
C TYR A 99 -6.03 -11.77 -7.09
N TYR A 100 -6.88 -12.78 -7.28
CA TYR A 100 -8.18 -12.89 -6.61
C TYR A 100 -8.08 -13.07 -5.09
N LYS A 101 -6.90 -13.49 -4.58
CA LYS A 101 -6.63 -13.58 -3.13
C LYS A 101 -6.21 -12.24 -2.51
N LEU A 102 -5.99 -11.19 -3.32
CA LEU A 102 -5.55 -9.88 -2.85
C LEU A 102 -6.76 -8.93 -2.70
N ASP A 103 -6.77 -8.13 -1.65
CA ASP A 103 -7.79 -7.13 -1.38
C ASP A 103 -7.26 -5.91 -0.65
N ILE A 104 -8.10 -4.90 -0.45
CA ILE A 104 -7.75 -3.65 0.22
C ILE A 104 -8.72 -3.42 1.37
N LEU A 105 -8.18 -3.00 2.52
CA LEU A 105 -8.94 -2.47 3.65
C LEU A 105 -8.47 -1.06 4.00
N ILE A 106 -9.39 -0.23 4.44
CA ILE A 106 -9.04 1.09 5.00
C ILE A 106 -8.67 0.92 6.47
N HIS A 107 -7.47 1.38 6.82
CA HIS A 107 -6.95 1.46 8.17
C HIS A 107 -6.36 2.85 8.44
N PRO A 108 -7.16 3.80 8.99
CA PRO A 108 -6.77 5.22 9.08
C PRO A 108 -5.49 5.47 9.90
N ASN A 109 -5.18 4.59 10.86
CA ASN A 109 -3.98 4.74 11.69
C ASN A 109 -2.71 4.35 10.94
N SER A 110 -2.82 3.51 9.89
CA SER A 110 -1.71 3.01 9.06
C SER A 110 -0.59 2.32 9.86
N LEU A 111 -0.94 1.67 10.97
CA LEU A 111 0.00 0.95 11.84
C LEU A 111 0.08 -0.55 11.50
N VAL A 112 -0.96 -1.08 10.89
CA VAL A 112 -0.98 -2.41 10.28
C VAL A 112 -0.96 -2.22 8.77
N HIS A 113 0.03 -2.78 8.09
CA HIS A 113 0.26 -2.54 6.67
C HIS A 113 -0.24 -3.69 5.79
N ALA A 114 -0.27 -4.91 6.33
CA ALA A 114 -0.89 -6.05 5.67
C ALA A 114 -1.52 -7.00 6.68
N ILE A 115 -2.56 -7.72 6.24
CA ILE A 115 -3.23 -8.77 7.00
C ILE A 115 -3.28 -10.02 6.11
N VAL A 116 -2.88 -11.16 6.64
CA VAL A 116 -2.96 -12.45 5.96
C VAL A 116 -3.99 -13.33 6.67
N GLN A 117 -4.99 -13.77 5.93
CA GLN A 117 -5.96 -14.78 6.36
C GLN A 117 -5.55 -16.14 5.81
N PHE A 118 -5.46 -17.13 6.67
CA PHE A 118 -5.13 -18.51 6.31
C PHE A 118 -6.37 -19.39 6.18
N ASN A 119 -6.23 -20.53 5.48
CA ASN A 119 -7.31 -21.49 5.28
C ASN A 119 -7.80 -22.14 6.59
N ASN A 120 -6.92 -22.22 7.59
CA ASN A 120 -7.24 -22.74 8.92
C ASN A 120 -8.00 -21.74 9.83
N GLY A 121 -8.39 -20.56 9.29
CA GLY A 121 -9.14 -19.53 10.00
C GLY A 121 -8.27 -18.52 10.77
N LEU A 122 -6.97 -18.70 10.85
CA LEU A 122 -6.08 -17.75 11.51
C LEU A 122 -5.88 -16.47 10.69
N PHE A 123 -5.73 -15.35 11.39
CA PHE A 123 -5.31 -14.07 10.82
C PHE A 123 -3.98 -13.68 11.44
N LYS A 124 -3.03 -13.26 10.60
CA LYS A 124 -1.78 -12.65 11.01
C LYS A 124 -1.68 -11.25 10.43
N PHE A 125 -1.13 -10.31 11.18
CA PHE A 125 -0.82 -8.97 10.70
C PHE A 125 0.49 -8.48 11.27
N LEU A 126 1.16 -7.60 10.55
CA LEU A 126 2.38 -6.95 11.01
C LEU A 126 2.06 -5.50 11.40
N TYR A 127 2.39 -5.18 12.65
CA TYR A 127 2.22 -3.85 13.23
C TYR A 127 3.57 -3.15 13.33
N HIS A 128 3.70 -1.97 12.76
CA HIS A 128 4.84 -1.09 13.01
C HIS A 128 4.45 0.38 12.80
N GLU A 129 5.27 1.29 13.32
CA GLU A 129 5.06 2.72 13.14
C GLU A 129 5.18 3.15 11.67
N ASN A 130 4.55 4.31 11.35
CA ASN A 130 4.57 4.93 10.03
C ASN A 130 5.96 5.52 9.72
N SER A 131 6.95 4.66 9.53
CA SER A 131 8.33 5.03 9.25
C SER A 131 8.99 4.02 8.32
N MET A 132 9.58 4.52 7.24
CA MET A 132 10.34 3.68 6.30
C MET A 132 11.66 3.17 6.89
N ILE A 133 12.12 3.72 8.01
CA ILE A 133 13.30 3.21 8.72
C ILE A 133 13.10 1.74 9.11
N ILE A 134 11.88 1.34 9.51
CA ILE A 134 11.59 -0.02 9.97
C ILE A 134 11.78 -1.05 8.85
N PRO A 135 11.07 -0.97 7.70
CA PRO A 135 11.28 -1.95 6.62
C PRO A 135 12.70 -1.89 6.03
N ILE A 136 13.31 -0.71 5.90
CA ILE A 136 14.67 -0.55 5.37
C ILE A 136 15.69 -1.18 6.33
N ALA A 137 15.62 -0.88 7.62
CA ALA A 137 16.54 -1.45 8.60
C ALA A 137 16.43 -2.99 8.67
N ASN A 138 15.19 -3.51 8.66
CA ASN A 138 14.97 -4.95 8.62
C ASN A 138 15.48 -5.62 7.33
N ALA A 139 15.48 -4.89 6.21
CA ALA A 139 16.03 -5.40 4.95
C ALA A 139 17.57 -5.45 4.96
N ILE A 140 18.23 -4.50 5.66
CA ILE A 140 19.68 -4.39 5.71
C ILE A 140 20.29 -5.28 6.79
N PHE A 141 19.71 -5.26 7.99
CA PHE A 141 20.29 -5.89 9.18
C PHE A 141 19.66 -7.25 9.52
N GLU A 142 18.63 -7.65 8.79
CA GLU A 142 17.87 -8.90 8.97
C GLU A 142 17.30 -9.07 10.40
N LYS A 143 18.04 -9.73 11.32
CA LYS A 143 17.53 -10.12 12.64
C LYS A 143 18.22 -9.45 13.83
N ASP A 144 19.48 -9.05 13.67
CA ASP A 144 20.34 -8.69 14.80
C ASP A 144 20.62 -7.18 14.88
N PHE A 145 19.55 -6.40 15.09
CA PHE A 145 19.73 -4.97 15.32
C PHE A 145 18.70 -4.41 16.32
N ASN A 146 19.08 -3.33 16.99
CA ASN A 146 18.19 -2.56 17.84
C ASN A 146 17.73 -1.31 17.09
N ILE A 147 16.44 -1.22 16.80
CA ILE A 147 15.85 -0.10 16.07
C ILE A 147 16.01 1.24 16.80
N ASP A 148 16.08 1.24 18.13
CA ASP A 148 16.26 2.47 18.94
C ASP A 148 17.58 3.19 18.64
N ILE A 149 18.60 2.48 18.13
CA ILE A 149 19.88 3.08 17.71
C ILE A 149 19.69 3.95 16.46
N LEU A 150 18.76 3.58 15.58
CA LEU A 150 18.49 4.26 14.32
C LEU A 150 17.51 5.42 14.48
N TYR A 151 16.74 5.43 15.55
CA TYR A 151 15.80 6.52 15.86
C TYR A 151 16.48 7.58 16.74
N LYS A 152 16.61 8.81 16.24
CA LYS A 152 17.07 9.97 17.03
C LYS A 152 16.08 10.36 18.14
N THR A 153 14.83 9.98 18.01
CA THR A 153 13.77 10.16 19.02
C THR A 153 13.20 8.79 19.34
N ARG A 154 13.02 8.49 20.62
CA ARG A 154 12.41 7.24 21.07
C ARG A 154 11.09 7.01 20.32
N MET A 155 10.94 5.83 19.71
CA MET A 155 9.65 5.38 19.17
C MET A 155 8.56 5.61 20.23
N LYS A 156 7.38 6.02 19.81
CA LYS A 156 6.24 6.13 20.74
C LYS A 156 5.98 4.74 21.29
N LYS A 157 6.41 4.50 22.54
CA LYS A 157 6.30 3.20 23.22
C LYS A 157 4.85 2.73 23.48
N LYS A 158 3.85 3.52 23.11
CA LYS A 158 2.45 3.21 23.42
C LYS A 158 1.82 2.50 22.22
N PHE A 159 1.51 1.22 22.42
CA PHE A 159 0.70 0.46 21.48
C PHE A 159 -0.66 1.14 21.29
N GLU A 160 -1.09 1.33 20.05
CA GLU A 160 -2.41 1.88 19.72
C GLU A 160 -3.47 0.82 19.99
N ASN A 161 -4.34 1.06 20.95
CA ASN A 161 -5.34 0.07 21.39
C ASN A 161 -6.54 -0.04 20.45
N ASN A 162 -6.74 0.93 19.54
CA ASN A 162 -7.90 0.97 18.65
C ASN A 162 -7.47 0.82 17.19
N LEU A 163 -7.47 -0.42 16.70
CA LEU A 163 -7.20 -0.74 15.31
C LEU A 163 -8.53 -0.89 14.56
N LYS A 164 -8.88 0.12 13.77
CA LYS A 164 -10.09 0.12 12.96
C LYS A 164 -9.78 -0.29 11.52
N PHE A 165 -10.55 -1.24 11.00
CA PHE A 165 -10.52 -1.66 9.60
C PHE A 165 -11.92 -1.55 9.00
N THR A 166 -12.02 -1.01 7.79
CA THR A 166 -13.29 -0.90 7.05
C THR A 166 -13.08 -1.19 5.57
N ASP A 167 -14.15 -1.58 4.91
CA ASP A 167 -14.13 -1.72 3.46
C ASP A 167 -13.94 -0.38 2.75
N VAL A 168 -13.48 -0.44 1.50
CA VAL A 168 -13.29 0.74 0.66
C VAL A 168 -14.66 1.28 0.19
N ASP A 169 -14.96 2.54 0.48
CA ASP A 169 -16.15 3.20 -0.08
C ASP A 169 -15.92 3.56 -1.56
N HIS A 170 -16.60 2.84 -2.45
CA HIS A 170 -16.57 3.06 -3.90
C HIS A 170 -17.05 4.45 -4.35
N LYS A 171 -17.81 5.16 -3.50
CA LYS A 171 -18.30 6.51 -3.79
C LYS A 171 -17.22 7.55 -3.55
N ILE A 172 -16.29 7.27 -2.64
CA ILE A 172 -15.15 8.14 -2.31
C ILE A 172 -13.96 7.77 -3.20
N PHE A 173 -13.73 6.47 -3.40
CA PHE A 173 -12.59 5.93 -4.15
C PHE A 173 -13.06 5.15 -5.39
N PRO A 174 -13.54 5.82 -6.44
CA PRO A 174 -14.01 5.15 -7.66
C PRO A 174 -12.92 4.35 -8.37
N THR A 175 -11.64 4.68 -8.18
CA THR A 175 -10.47 3.97 -8.69
C THR A 175 -10.42 2.51 -8.26
N ILE A 176 -11.07 2.13 -7.14
CA ILE A 176 -11.16 0.73 -6.70
C ILE A 176 -11.78 -0.19 -7.78
N LYS A 177 -12.56 0.36 -8.71
CA LYS A 177 -13.10 -0.40 -9.84
C LYS A 177 -12.01 -0.96 -10.75
N LEU A 178 -10.86 -0.28 -10.83
CA LEU A 178 -9.70 -0.74 -11.60
C LEU A 178 -9.16 -2.07 -11.07
N LYS A 179 -9.39 -2.40 -9.79
CA LYS A 179 -9.01 -3.70 -9.23
C LYS A 179 -9.52 -4.88 -10.06
N LYS A 180 -10.69 -4.75 -10.67
CA LYS A 180 -11.29 -5.85 -11.46
C LYS A 180 -10.58 -6.09 -12.78
N ILE A 181 -10.08 -5.03 -13.41
CA ILE A 181 -9.56 -5.06 -14.79
C ILE A 181 -8.03 -4.95 -14.87
N VAL A 182 -7.38 -4.38 -13.87
CA VAL A 182 -5.94 -4.02 -13.94
C VAL A 182 -5.03 -5.23 -14.20
N ASN A 183 -5.48 -6.45 -13.89
CA ASN A 183 -4.69 -7.67 -14.09
C ASN A 183 -5.31 -8.62 -15.14
N GLU A 184 -6.23 -8.15 -16.00
CA GLU A 184 -6.83 -8.98 -17.06
C GLU A 184 -5.81 -9.35 -18.15
N LEU A 185 -4.99 -8.38 -18.57
CA LEU A 185 -3.95 -8.58 -19.58
C LEU A 185 -2.59 -8.10 -19.02
N PRO A 186 -1.47 -8.67 -19.47
CA PRO A 186 -0.13 -8.25 -19.03
C PRO A 186 0.18 -6.76 -19.25
N SER A 187 -0.40 -6.16 -20.30
CA SER A 187 -0.23 -4.74 -20.64
C SER A 187 -1.11 -3.79 -19.80
N THR A 188 -2.21 -4.27 -19.23
CA THR A 188 -3.17 -3.41 -18.53
C THR A 188 -2.53 -2.63 -17.36
N PRO A 189 -1.72 -3.23 -16.48
CA PRO A 189 -1.06 -2.48 -15.41
C PRO A 189 -0.14 -1.38 -15.93
N ILE A 190 0.54 -1.63 -17.06
CA ILE A 190 1.45 -0.66 -17.70
C ILE A 190 0.65 0.55 -18.19
N ILE A 191 -0.46 0.29 -18.90
CA ILE A 191 -1.35 1.33 -19.41
C ILE A 191 -1.94 2.15 -18.26
N VAL A 192 -2.43 1.48 -17.23
CA VAL A 192 -3.02 2.12 -16.04
C VAL A 192 -1.99 3.00 -15.34
N ASN A 193 -0.76 2.53 -15.13
CA ASN A 193 0.30 3.34 -14.49
C ASN A 193 0.69 4.53 -15.36
N ALA A 194 0.91 4.35 -16.67
CA ALA A 194 1.29 5.44 -17.57
C ALA A 194 0.18 6.51 -17.67
N SER A 195 -1.08 6.10 -17.76
CA SER A 195 -2.23 7.01 -17.74
C SER A 195 -2.31 7.78 -16.43
N ASN A 196 -2.11 7.11 -15.30
CA ASN A 196 -2.11 7.74 -13.99
C ASN A 196 -1.00 8.80 -13.86
N GLU A 197 0.20 8.55 -14.37
CA GLU A 197 1.30 9.54 -14.36
C GLU A 197 0.90 10.83 -15.08
N ILE A 198 0.32 10.72 -16.27
CA ILE A 198 -0.15 11.86 -17.05
C ILE A 198 -1.27 12.61 -16.32
N LEU A 199 -2.27 11.88 -15.80
CA LEU A 199 -3.40 12.49 -15.10
C LEU A 199 -2.97 13.20 -13.81
N VAL A 200 -2.05 12.62 -13.06
CA VAL A 200 -1.47 13.26 -11.85
C VAL A 200 -0.76 14.56 -12.21
N GLU A 201 0.02 14.58 -13.29
CA GLU A 201 0.68 15.80 -13.75
C GLU A 201 -0.33 16.88 -14.18
N GLN A 202 -1.35 16.49 -14.94
CA GLN A 202 -2.41 17.42 -15.37
C GLN A 202 -3.20 17.97 -14.18
N PHE A 203 -3.51 17.16 -13.18
CA PHE A 203 -4.15 17.63 -11.94
C PHE A 203 -3.24 18.60 -11.17
N LEU A 204 -1.97 18.28 -10.98
CA LEU A 204 -1.00 19.14 -10.26
C LEU A 204 -0.80 20.48 -10.96
N THR A 205 -0.89 20.50 -12.30
CA THR A 205 -0.83 21.73 -13.14
C THR A 205 -2.19 22.40 -13.34
N LYS A 206 -3.26 21.91 -12.65
CA LYS A 206 -4.63 22.45 -12.70
C LYS A 206 -5.30 22.42 -14.08
N LYS A 207 -4.89 21.50 -14.95
CA LYS A 207 -5.52 21.29 -16.27
C LYS A 207 -6.78 20.45 -16.20
N ILE A 208 -6.91 19.60 -15.17
CA ILE A 208 -8.09 18.80 -14.86
C ILE A 208 -8.46 18.95 -13.39
N ALA A 209 -9.71 18.65 -13.02
CA ALA A 209 -10.14 18.61 -11.63
C ALA A 209 -9.82 17.22 -11.00
N PHE A 210 -9.89 17.14 -9.66
CA PHE A 210 -9.57 15.91 -8.92
C PHE A 210 -10.53 14.76 -9.24
N TYR A 211 -11.74 15.07 -9.67
CA TYR A 211 -12.80 14.09 -9.92
C TYR A 211 -12.93 13.68 -11.40
N ASP A 212 -12.20 14.35 -12.28
CA ASP A 212 -12.16 14.01 -13.71
C ASP A 212 -11.33 12.74 -13.96
#